data_3460ee58b255a972afec35eede29b30c
#
_entry.id   3460ee58b255a972afec35eede29b30c
#
_cell.length_a   1.000
_cell.length_b   1.000
_cell.length_c   1.000
_cell.angle_alpha   90.00
_cell.angle_beta   90.00
_cell.angle_gamma   90.00
#
_symmetry.space_group_name_H-M   'P 1'
#
loop_
_entity.id
_entity.type
_entity.pdbx_description
1 polymer ?
#
loop_
_entity_poly.entity_id
_entity_poly.type
_entity_poly.pdbx_seq_one_letter_code
_entity_poly.pdbx_strand_id
1 'polypeptide(L)'
;MGKSKFIETGLTFDDVLLVPAYSEILPSEVNLASKFSRNLPLKVPVVSAAMDTVTESKMAIAIAQEGGIGVIHKNLTIKKQCDNVRKVKRSESGMILDPVTLSKKSKVKDALKSMKEFSICLLYTSDAADDAGS
;
A
#
# COMPACT_ATOMS: atom_id res chain seq x y z
N MET A 1 -22.87 -5.21 40.73
CA MET A 1 -21.41 -4.98 40.84
C MET A 1 -20.87 -4.51 39.49
N GLY A 2 -20.56 -3.22 39.38
CA GLY A 2 -19.95 -2.69 38.15
C GLY A 2 -18.55 -3.26 37.95
N LYS A 3 -18.27 -3.87 36.80
CA LYS A 3 -16.91 -4.27 36.44
C LYS A 3 -16.04 -3.02 36.41
N SER A 4 -14.91 -3.04 37.13
CA SER A 4 -13.92 -1.96 37.07
C SER A 4 -13.55 -1.68 35.60
N LYS A 5 -13.52 -0.39 35.24
CA LYS A 5 -13.03 0.04 33.90
C LYS A 5 -11.53 -0.07 33.80
N PHE A 6 -10.82 -0.25 34.90
CA PHE A 6 -9.36 -0.44 34.92
C PHE A 6 -9.08 -1.91 35.11
N ILE A 7 -8.45 -2.52 34.12
CA ILE A 7 -8.21 -3.97 34.08
C ILE A 7 -6.80 -4.28 34.57
N GLU A 8 -5.80 -3.56 34.07
CA GLU A 8 -4.38 -3.78 34.38
C GLU A 8 -3.57 -2.51 34.10
N THR A 9 -2.32 -2.49 34.55
CA THR A 9 -1.35 -1.45 34.19
C THR A 9 -0.90 -1.65 32.75
N GLY A 10 -1.15 -0.67 31.89
CA GLY A 10 -0.61 -0.63 30.53
C GLY A 10 0.81 -0.04 30.55
N LEU A 11 1.73 -0.67 29.83
CA LEU A 11 3.09 -0.15 29.64
C LEU A 11 3.19 0.53 28.27
N THR A 12 3.95 1.63 28.19
CA THR A 12 4.33 2.27 26.95
C THR A 12 5.83 2.09 26.72
N PHE A 13 6.29 2.30 25.47
CA PHE A 13 7.73 2.23 25.17
C PHE A 13 8.54 3.34 25.86
N ASP A 14 7.90 4.42 26.33
CA ASP A 14 8.54 5.47 27.12
C ASP A 14 8.84 5.00 28.54
N ASP A 15 8.11 4.00 29.04
CA ASP A 15 8.24 3.49 30.41
C ASP A 15 9.15 2.25 30.50
N VAL A 16 9.48 1.61 29.37
CA VAL A 16 10.20 0.32 29.37
C VAL A 16 11.33 0.29 28.36
N LEU A 17 12.34 -0.51 28.67
CA LEU A 17 13.43 -0.85 27.75
C LEU A 17 13.42 -2.35 27.50
N LEU A 18 13.76 -2.73 26.27
CA LEU A 18 13.99 -4.14 25.95
C LEU A 18 15.32 -4.60 26.58
N VAL A 19 15.25 -5.71 27.32
CA VAL A 19 16.45 -6.32 27.89
C VAL A 19 17.25 -6.97 26.76
N PRO A 20 18.55 -6.61 26.59
CA PRO A 20 19.40 -7.26 25.61
C PRO A 20 19.53 -8.76 25.90
N ALA A 21 19.49 -9.58 24.85
CA ALA A 21 19.71 -11.01 24.92
C ALA A 21 20.91 -11.40 24.06
N TYR A 22 21.50 -12.54 24.38
CA TYR A 22 22.57 -13.10 23.56
C TYR A 22 22.03 -13.51 22.17
N SER A 23 22.79 -13.20 21.13
CA SER A 23 22.47 -13.56 19.74
C SER A 23 23.73 -13.97 19.01
N GLU A 24 23.63 -15.04 18.21
CA GLU A 24 24.68 -15.51 17.30
C GLU A 24 24.44 -15.07 15.86
N ILE A 25 23.33 -14.33 15.60
CA ILE A 25 22.91 -13.88 14.28
C ILE A 25 23.41 -12.47 14.04
N LEU A 26 24.06 -12.25 12.91
CA LEU A 26 24.45 -10.90 12.47
C LEU A 26 23.23 -10.11 12.02
N PRO A 27 23.21 -8.77 12.17
CA PRO A 27 22.08 -7.94 11.74
C PRO A 27 21.69 -8.12 10.27
N SER A 28 22.65 -8.43 9.39
CA SER A 28 22.41 -8.70 7.95
C SER A 28 21.75 -10.06 7.67
N GLU A 29 21.77 -10.97 8.64
CA GLU A 29 21.23 -12.33 8.50
C GLU A 29 19.85 -12.48 9.13
N VAL A 30 19.33 -11.42 9.74
CA VAL A 30 18.03 -11.43 10.41
C VAL A 30 16.91 -11.65 9.40
N ASN A 31 16.07 -12.65 9.65
CA ASN A 31 14.84 -12.86 8.91
C ASN A 31 13.71 -12.01 9.51
N LEU A 32 13.27 -11.00 8.77
CA LEU A 32 12.21 -10.08 9.17
C LEU A 32 10.81 -10.55 8.75
N ALA A 33 10.68 -11.70 8.09
CA ALA A 33 9.39 -12.20 7.62
C ALA A 33 8.40 -12.38 8.77
N SER A 34 7.21 -11.87 8.59
CA SER A 34 6.15 -11.87 9.59
C SER A 34 4.78 -12.07 8.94
N LYS A 35 3.72 -12.02 9.72
CA LYS A 35 2.33 -12.09 9.24
C LYS A 35 1.52 -10.94 9.80
N PHE A 36 0.87 -10.18 8.93
CA PHE A 36 -0.11 -9.18 9.33
C PHE A 36 -1.42 -9.83 9.78
N SER A 37 -1.81 -10.88 9.10
CA SER A 37 -2.99 -11.69 9.43
C SER A 37 -2.73 -13.15 9.04
N ARG A 38 -3.71 -14.03 9.34
CA ARG A 38 -3.60 -15.47 9.08
C ARG A 38 -3.06 -15.82 7.69
N ASN A 39 -3.52 -15.12 6.66
CA ASN A 39 -3.21 -15.40 5.26
C ASN A 39 -2.45 -14.26 4.56
N LEU A 40 -1.93 -13.29 5.31
CA LEU A 40 -1.21 -12.15 4.75
C LEU A 40 0.22 -12.07 5.29
N PRO A 41 1.19 -12.68 4.58
CA PRO A 41 2.59 -12.59 4.96
C PRO A 41 3.16 -11.20 4.65
N LEU A 42 4.11 -10.76 5.45
CA LEU A 42 4.92 -9.56 5.24
C LEU A 42 6.38 -9.96 5.14
N LYS A 43 7.14 -9.31 4.26
CA LYS A 43 8.60 -9.45 4.20
C LYS A 43 9.27 -8.63 5.30
N VAL A 44 8.71 -7.47 5.63
CA VAL A 44 9.16 -6.59 6.71
C VAL A 44 7.95 -6.29 7.60
N PRO A 45 8.07 -6.39 8.94
CA PRO A 45 6.95 -6.21 9.87
C PRO A 45 6.60 -4.73 10.11
N VAL A 46 6.42 -3.98 9.02
CA VAL A 46 6.06 -2.56 9.04
C VAL A 46 4.69 -2.37 8.41
N VAL A 47 3.81 -1.71 9.17
CA VAL A 47 2.44 -1.43 8.75
C VAL A 47 2.18 0.07 8.96
N SER A 48 1.75 0.79 7.93
CA SER A 48 1.35 2.18 8.13
C SER A 48 -0.07 2.30 8.66
N ALA A 49 -0.26 3.20 9.60
CA ALA A 49 -1.55 3.41 10.27
C ALA A 49 -2.62 3.94 9.30
N ALA A 50 -3.87 3.49 9.51
CA ALA A 50 -5.05 3.94 8.77
C ALA A 50 -5.50 5.34 9.25
N MET A 51 -4.61 6.32 9.15
CA MET A 51 -4.84 7.69 9.58
C MET A 51 -4.93 8.63 8.39
N ASP A 52 -5.82 9.61 8.47
CA ASP A 52 -5.92 10.71 7.52
C ASP A 52 -4.58 11.44 7.41
N THR A 53 -4.23 11.88 6.22
CA THR A 53 -2.94 12.53 5.88
C THR A 53 -1.69 11.67 6.09
N VAL A 54 -1.80 10.46 6.63
CA VAL A 54 -0.68 9.53 6.82
C VAL A 54 -0.65 8.47 5.71
N THR A 55 -1.72 7.66 5.59
CA THR A 55 -1.73 6.54 4.64
C THR A 55 -2.77 6.73 3.55
N GLU A 56 -2.33 7.28 2.44
CA GLU A 56 -3.00 7.25 1.15
C GLU A 56 -2.18 6.41 0.14
N SER A 57 -2.57 6.41 -1.14
CA SER A 57 -1.93 5.56 -2.16
C SER A 57 -0.41 5.70 -2.23
N LYS A 58 0.15 6.90 -2.09
CA LYS A 58 1.61 7.12 -2.15
C LYS A 58 2.36 6.40 -1.03
N MET A 59 1.92 6.58 0.21
CA MET A 59 2.52 5.92 1.37
C MET A 59 2.32 4.41 1.31
N ALA A 60 1.13 3.94 0.92
CA ALA A 60 0.84 2.52 0.79
C ALA A 60 1.73 1.85 -0.26
N ILE A 61 1.98 2.51 -1.41
CA ILE A 61 2.90 2.02 -2.44
C ILE A 61 4.34 1.95 -1.89
N ALA A 62 4.82 3.04 -1.27
CA ALA A 62 6.18 3.09 -0.74
C ALA A 62 6.45 1.97 0.28
N ILE A 63 5.55 1.77 1.25
CA ILE A 63 5.68 0.71 2.25
C ILE A 63 5.59 -0.69 1.62
N ALA A 64 4.71 -0.88 0.63
CA ALA A 64 4.59 -2.16 -0.07
C ALA A 64 5.86 -2.51 -0.83
N GLN A 65 6.54 -1.54 -1.46
CA GLN A 65 7.82 -1.72 -2.15
C GLN A 65 8.92 -2.17 -1.19
N GLU A 66 8.89 -1.72 0.06
CA GLU A 66 9.83 -2.15 1.11
C GLU A 66 9.44 -3.49 1.76
N GLY A 67 8.32 -4.09 1.37
CA GLY A 67 7.86 -5.39 1.85
C GLY A 67 6.93 -5.34 3.07
N GLY A 68 6.49 -4.15 3.46
CA GLY A 68 5.44 -3.92 4.46
C GLY A 68 4.05 -3.83 3.84
N ILE A 69 3.09 -3.23 4.56
CA ILE A 69 1.72 -3.00 4.09
C ILE A 69 1.18 -1.65 4.54
N GLY A 70 0.47 -0.96 3.64
CA GLY A 70 -0.25 0.27 3.94
C GLY A 70 -1.74 0.02 4.15
N VAL A 71 -2.31 0.57 5.23
CA VAL A 71 -3.75 0.52 5.47
C VAL A 71 -4.35 1.88 5.16
N ILE A 72 -5.12 1.97 4.08
CA ILE A 72 -5.75 3.21 3.64
C ILE A 72 -6.87 3.60 4.58
N HIS A 73 -6.87 4.85 5.05
CA HIS A 73 -7.86 5.36 6.00
C HIS A 73 -9.27 5.48 5.40
N LYS A 74 -10.27 5.53 6.29
CA LYS A 74 -11.70 5.61 5.91
C LYS A 74 -12.23 7.03 5.71
N ASN A 75 -11.48 8.07 6.07
CA ASN A 75 -11.92 9.48 5.94
C ASN A 75 -11.85 9.95 4.48
N LEU A 76 -12.51 9.22 3.60
CA LEU A 76 -12.58 9.42 2.16
C LEU A 76 -13.99 9.07 1.69
N THR A 77 -14.41 9.64 0.56
CA THR A 77 -15.59 9.11 -0.14
C THR A 77 -15.26 7.69 -0.65
N ILE A 78 -16.28 6.84 -0.77
CA ILE A 78 -16.13 5.46 -1.29
C ILE A 78 -15.35 5.47 -2.62
N LYS A 79 -15.69 6.38 -3.53
CA LYS A 79 -14.99 6.53 -4.82
C LYS A 79 -13.50 6.81 -4.63
N LYS A 80 -13.14 7.81 -3.81
CA LYS A 80 -11.74 8.17 -3.56
C LYS A 80 -10.96 7.04 -2.90
N GLN A 81 -11.56 6.32 -1.95
CA GLN A 81 -10.93 5.17 -1.31
C GLN A 81 -10.66 4.05 -2.33
N CYS A 82 -11.65 3.71 -3.16
CA CYS A 82 -11.48 2.75 -4.25
C CYS A 82 -10.38 3.16 -5.23
N ASP A 83 -10.30 4.45 -5.59
CA ASP A 83 -9.27 4.95 -6.49
C ASP A 83 -7.86 4.85 -5.87
N ASN A 84 -7.73 5.11 -4.57
CA ASN A 84 -6.47 4.89 -3.86
C ASN A 84 -6.07 3.41 -3.89
N VAL A 85 -6.98 2.50 -3.58
CA VAL A 85 -6.73 1.04 -3.62
C VAL A 85 -6.32 0.59 -5.03
N ARG A 86 -7.03 1.04 -6.07
CA ARG A 86 -6.69 0.73 -7.46
C ARG A 86 -5.28 1.20 -7.83
N LYS A 87 -4.88 2.42 -7.39
CA LYS A 87 -3.50 2.93 -7.61
C LYS A 87 -2.45 2.02 -6.99
N VAL A 88 -2.66 1.58 -5.74
CA VAL A 88 -1.75 0.66 -5.05
C VAL A 88 -1.67 -0.67 -5.79
N LYS A 89 -2.81 -1.28 -6.13
CA LYS A 89 -2.85 -2.57 -6.83
C LYS A 89 -2.21 -2.52 -8.22
N ARG A 90 -2.38 -1.43 -8.95
CA ARG A 90 -1.70 -1.23 -10.24
C ARG A 90 -0.18 -1.11 -10.11
N SER A 91 0.32 -0.53 -9.02
CA SER A 91 1.77 -0.40 -8.81
C SER A 91 2.45 -1.73 -8.47
N GLU A 92 1.70 -2.69 -7.89
CA GLU A 92 2.21 -4.01 -7.53
C GLU A 92 2.22 -4.99 -8.73
N SER A 93 1.29 -4.82 -9.66
CA SER A 93 1.17 -5.74 -10.79
C SER A 93 2.10 -5.30 -11.93
N GLY A 94 3.12 -6.10 -12.20
CA GLY A 94 3.90 -5.98 -13.45
C GLY A 94 3.05 -6.25 -14.71
N MET A 95 1.82 -6.73 -14.54
CA MET A 95 0.84 -6.96 -15.60
C MET A 95 -0.31 -5.97 -15.45
N ILE A 96 -0.51 -5.13 -16.45
CA ILE A 96 -1.60 -4.15 -16.48
C ILE A 96 -2.88 -4.87 -16.92
N LEU A 97 -3.66 -5.35 -15.95
CA LEU A 97 -4.95 -6.03 -16.21
C LEU A 97 -6.06 -5.10 -16.72
N ASP A 98 -5.92 -3.79 -16.48
CA ASP A 98 -6.87 -2.76 -16.91
C ASP A 98 -6.08 -1.52 -17.32
N PRO A 99 -5.57 -1.49 -18.58
CA PRO A 99 -4.75 -0.39 -19.06
C PRO A 99 -5.58 0.90 -19.16
N VAL A 100 -4.97 2.02 -18.79
CA VAL A 100 -5.58 3.33 -19.07
C VAL A 100 -5.44 3.59 -20.56
N THR A 101 -6.57 3.61 -21.26
CA THR A 101 -6.62 3.85 -22.70
C THR A 101 -7.07 5.28 -22.99
N LEU A 102 -6.60 5.80 -24.10
CA LEU A 102 -7.04 7.06 -24.68
C LEU A 102 -7.57 6.83 -26.09
N SER A 103 -8.60 7.59 -26.45
CA SER A 103 -9.06 7.62 -27.83
C SER A 103 -8.00 8.27 -28.74
N LYS A 104 -7.84 7.78 -29.97
CA LYS A 104 -6.98 8.39 -31.02
C LYS A 104 -7.26 9.89 -31.24
N LYS A 105 -8.46 10.36 -30.90
CA LYS A 105 -8.85 11.77 -31.02
C LYS A 105 -8.47 12.63 -29.81
N SER A 106 -7.92 12.02 -28.72
CA SER A 106 -7.52 12.74 -27.52
C SER A 106 -6.28 13.60 -27.80
N LYS A 107 -6.24 14.78 -27.15
CA LYS A 107 -5.09 15.67 -27.28
C LYS A 107 -3.96 15.24 -26.35
N VAL A 108 -2.72 15.60 -26.70
CA VAL A 108 -1.53 15.35 -25.87
C VAL A 108 -1.71 15.87 -24.42
N LYS A 109 -2.43 16.99 -24.26
CA LYS A 109 -2.76 17.55 -22.93
C LYS A 109 -3.58 16.57 -22.09
N ASP A 110 -4.52 15.85 -22.70
CA ASP A 110 -5.37 14.86 -22.00
C ASP A 110 -4.55 13.64 -21.63
N ALA A 111 -3.63 13.22 -22.50
CA ALA A 111 -2.66 12.17 -22.22
C ALA A 111 -1.80 12.52 -21.01
N LEU A 112 -1.19 13.68 -20.99
CA LEU A 112 -0.35 14.14 -19.87
C LEU A 112 -1.14 14.25 -18.55
N LYS A 113 -2.40 14.69 -18.62
CA LYS A 113 -3.28 14.75 -17.46
C LYS A 113 -3.56 13.35 -16.91
N SER A 114 -3.92 12.40 -17.76
CA SER A 114 -4.16 11.01 -17.37
C SER A 114 -2.90 10.35 -16.82
N MET A 115 -1.75 10.54 -17.44
CA MET A 115 -0.46 10.03 -16.95
C MET A 115 -0.16 10.55 -15.54
N LYS A 116 -0.40 11.83 -15.28
CA LYS A 116 -0.20 12.44 -13.96
C LYS A 116 -1.22 11.96 -12.93
N GLU A 117 -2.49 11.87 -13.33
CA GLU A 117 -3.59 11.43 -12.45
C GLU A 117 -3.42 9.97 -12.00
N PHE A 118 -3.04 9.10 -12.91
CA PHE A 118 -2.87 7.67 -12.64
C PHE A 118 -1.44 7.29 -12.26
N SER A 119 -0.48 8.25 -12.27
CA SER A 119 0.95 8.02 -11.99
C SER A 119 1.55 6.92 -12.88
N ILE A 120 1.26 6.97 -14.19
CA ILE A 120 1.71 6.02 -15.20
C ILE A 120 2.56 6.74 -16.25
N CYS A 121 3.52 6.03 -16.82
CA CYS A 121 4.39 6.54 -17.89
C CYS A 121 4.02 6.00 -19.27
N LEU A 122 3.04 5.10 -19.35
CA LEU A 122 2.59 4.48 -20.60
C LEU A 122 1.06 4.55 -20.70
N LEU A 123 0.57 4.86 -21.91
CA LEU A 123 -0.84 4.85 -22.27
C LEU A 123 -1.02 4.00 -23.52
N TYR A 124 -2.14 3.31 -23.58
CA TYR A 124 -2.54 2.55 -24.76
C TYR A 124 -3.63 3.29 -25.53
N THR A 125 -3.68 3.11 -26.84
CA THR A 125 -4.83 3.56 -27.63
C THR A 125 -5.92 2.48 -27.59
N SER A 126 -7.18 2.88 -27.69
CA SER A 126 -8.32 1.95 -27.65
C SER A 126 -8.29 0.86 -28.73
N ASP A 127 -7.58 1.08 -29.86
CA ASP A 127 -7.44 0.09 -30.91
C ASP A 127 -6.34 -0.95 -30.64
N ALA A 128 -5.39 -0.67 -29.76
CA ALA A 128 -4.33 -1.63 -29.43
C ALA A 128 -4.83 -2.79 -28.54
N ALA A 129 -6.02 -2.65 -27.94
CA ALA A 129 -6.65 -3.70 -27.15
C ALA A 129 -7.34 -4.77 -28.01
N ASP A 130 -7.77 -4.42 -29.23
CA ASP A 130 -8.46 -5.34 -30.15
C ASP A 130 -7.48 -6.21 -30.94
N ASP A 131 -6.23 -5.75 -31.17
CA ASP A 131 -5.20 -6.51 -31.90
C ASP A 131 -4.50 -7.60 -31.04
N ALA A 132 -4.62 -7.56 -29.73
CA ALA A 132 -4.03 -8.54 -28.82
C ALA A 132 -4.88 -9.82 -28.65
N GLY A 133 -5.99 -9.93 -29.34
CA GLY A 133 -6.97 -11.02 -29.23
C GLY A 133 -7.09 -11.90 -30.49
N SER A 134 -6.14 -11.87 -31.42
CA SER A 134 -6.16 -12.73 -32.62
C SER A 134 -4.99 -13.69 -32.64
#